data_879b3111102a68f1c056d21ad86fbc0c
#
_entry.id   879b3111102a68f1c056d21ad86fbc0c
#
_cell.length_a   1.000
_cell.length_b   1.000
_cell.length_c   1.000
_cell.angle_alpha   90.00
_cell.angle_beta   90.00
_cell.angle_gamma   90.00
#
_symmetry.space_group_name_H-M   'P 1'
#
loop_
_entity.id
_entity.type
_entity.pdbx_description
1 polymer ?
#
loop_
_entity_poly.entity_id
_entity_poly.type
_entity_poly.pdbx_seq_one_letter_code
_entity_poly.pdbx_strand_id
1 'polypeptide(L)'
;MNIQIFGKSKCFDTKKAERYFKERRIKYQFVDILRYGLSRGELGSVKNAVGISALSDDPEITYLAYDADKLEKLFDCPELLRTPIVRNGKQATVGYCPDVWKTWE
;
A
#
# COMPACT_ATOMS: atom_id res chain seq x y z
N MET A 1 -9.64 0.56 15.20
CA MET A 1 -8.83 0.15 14.02
C MET A 1 -9.31 0.91 12.80
N ASN A 2 -8.42 1.49 12.03
CA ASN A 2 -8.76 2.31 10.88
C ASN A 2 -8.05 1.78 9.64
N ILE A 3 -8.70 0.84 8.94
CA ILE A 3 -8.08 0.12 7.83
C ILE A 3 -8.35 0.84 6.51
N GLN A 4 -7.27 1.10 5.77
CA GLN A 4 -7.32 1.57 4.39
C GLN A 4 -6.58 0.57 3.53
N ILE A 5 -7.19 0.18 2.40
CA ILE A 5 -6.57 -0.71 1.42
C ILE A 5 -6.36 0.11 0.15
N PHE A 6 -5.09 0.37 -0.17
CA PHE A 6 -4.71 1.02 -1.42
C PHE A 6 -4.37 -0.10 -2.41
N GLY A 7 -5.18 -0.23 -3.43
CA GLY A 7 -5.05 -1.39 -4.31
C GLY A 7 -5.43 -1.10 -5.74
N LYS A 8 -5.33 -2.15 -6.56
CA LYS A 8 -5.71 -2.15 -7.96
C LYS A 8 -6.80 -3.20 -8.16
N SER A 9 -7.84 -2.87 -8.93
CA SER A 9 -9.00 -3.75 -9.12
C SER A 9 -8.62 -5.11 -9.72
N LYS A 10 -7.55 -5.19 -10.50
CA LYS A 10 -7.09 -6.43 -11.13
C LYS A 10 -6.00 -7.15 -10.35
N CYS A 11 -5.64 -6.67 -9.18
CA CYS A 11 -4.61 -7.30 -8.35
C CYS A 11 -5.24 -8.38 -7.47
N PHE A 12 -4.77 -9.62 -7.62
CA PHE A 12 -5.27 -10.74 -6.81
C PHE A 12 -5.07 -10.54 -5.31
N ASP A 13 -3.90 -10.05 -4.93
CA ASP A 13 -3.58 -9.83 -3.52
C ASP A 13 -4.45 -8.72 -2.92
N THR A 14 -4.82 -7.73 -3.72
CA THR A 14 -5.78 -6.71 -3.29
C THR A 14 -7.12 -7.34 -2.95
N LYS A 15 -7.61 -8.24 -3.81
CA LYS A 15 -8.88 -8.94 -3.59
C LYS A 15 -8.81 -9.84 -2.35
N LYS A 16 -7.68 -10.51 -2.14
CA LYS A 16 -7.47 -11.34 -0.94
C LYS A 16 -7.47 -10.49 0.33
N ALA A 17 -6.88 -9.31 0.28
CA ALA A 17 -6.89 -8.39 1.42
C ALA A 17 -8.30 -7.95 1.76
N GLU A 18 -9.09 -7.55 0.75
CA GLU A 18 -10.47 -7.16 0.97
C GLU A 18 -11.28 -8.31 1.58
N ARG A 19 -11.09 -9.53 1.05
CA ARG A 19 -11.78 -10.71 1.58
C ARG A 19 -11.42 -10.95 3.04
N TYR A 20 -10.14 -10.82 3.39
CA TYR A 20 -9.68 -11.02 4.77
C TYR A 20 -10.47 -10.16 5.74
N PHE A 21 -10.58 -8.86 5.46
CA PHE A 21 -11.26 -7.94 6.35
C PHE A 21 -12.79 -8.11 6.32
N LYS A 22 -13.36 -8.40 5.14
CA LYS A 22 -14.79 -8.68 5.02
C LYS A 22 -15.22 -9.89 5.83
N GLU A 23 -14.47 -10.99 5.74
CA GLU A 23 -14.79 -12.23 6.45
C GLU A 23 -14.73 -12.05 7.96
N ARG A 24 -13.88 -11.14 8.43
CA ARG A 24 -13.75 -10.82 9.85
C ARG A 24 -14.65 -9.68 10.30
N ARG A 25 -15.48 -9.16 9.39
CA ARG A 25 -16.40 -8.05 9.67
C ARG A 25 -15.67 -6.80 10.15
N ILE A 26 -14.48 -6.57 9.65
CA ILE A 26 -13.69 -5.38 9.94
C ILE A 26 -13.95 -4.39 8.81
N LYS A 27 -14.42 -3.19 9.16
CA LYS A 27 -14.66 -2.13 8.19
C LYS A 27 -13.34 -1.61 7.64
N TYR A 28 -13.31 -1.32 6.35
CA TYR A 28 -12.15 -0.75 5.69
C TYR A 28 -12.58 0.22 4.60
N GLN A 29 -11.68 1.12 4.24
CA GLN A 29 -11.84 1.99 3.09
C GLN A 29 -10.96 1.44 1.96
N PHE A 30 -11.57 1.22 0.80
CA PHE A 30 -10.81 0.85 -0.39
C PHE A 30 -10.50 2.09 -1.22
N VAL A 31 -9.23 2.22 -1.63
CA VAL A 31 -8.78 3.31 -2.52
C VAL A 31 -8.16 2.69 -3.76
N ASP A 32 -8.75 2.98 -4.92
CA ASP A 32 -8.20 2.59 -6.22
C ASP A 32 -7.07 3.56 -6.55
N ILE A 33 -5.83 3.07 -6.47
CA ILE A 33 -4.67 3.94 -6.67
C ILE A 33 -4.48 4.37 -8.11
N LEU A 34 -5.03 3.63 -9.07
CA LEU A 34 -4.95 4.02 -10.48
C LEU A 34 -5.84 5.24 -10.77
N ARG A 35 -6.85 5.44 -9.94
CA ARG A 35 -7.79 6.56 -10.09
C ARG A 35 -7.45 7.74 -9.16
N TYR A 36 -7.09 7.44 -7.92
CA TYR A 36 -6.92 8.46 -6.89
C TYR A 36 -5.49 8.64 -6.40
N GLY A 37 -4.63 7.63 -6.62
CA GLY A 37 -3.27 7.66 -6.08
C GLY A 37 -3.25 7.67 -4.55
N LEU A 38 -2.15 8.11 -3.99
CA LEU A 38 -1.99 8.39 -2.57
C LEU A 38 -1.60 9.86 -2.41
N SER A 39 -2.06 10.50 -1.33
CA SER A 39 -1.56 11.81 -0.97
C SER A 39 -0.10 11.71 -0.54
N ARG A 40 0.60 12.85 -0.51
CA ARG A 40 2.00 12.87 -0.04
C ARG A 40 2.11 12.41 1.41
N GLY A 41 1.14 12.79 2.25
CA GLY A 41 1.10 12.35 3.64
C GLY A 41 0.90 10.85 3.77
N GLU A 42 -0.01 10.28 3.01
CA GLU A 42 -0.26 8.83 2.99
C GLU A 42 0.96 8.06 2.50
N LEU A 43 1.55 8.48 1.40
CA LEU A 43 2.73 7.84 0.85
C LEU A 43 3.92 7.92 1.81
N GLY A 44 4.12 9.07 2.43
CA GLY A 44 5.18 9.26 3.43
C GLY A 44 4.98 8.39 4.66
N SER A 45 3.73 8.27 5.13
CA SER A 45 3.38 7.41 6.26
C SER A 45 3.68 5.94 5.96
N VAL A 46 3.30 5.46 4.77
CA VAL A 46 3.57 4.09 4.35
C VAL A 46 5.07 3.85 4.21
N LYS A 47 5.78 4.78 3.59
CA LYS A 47 7.25 4.70 3.45
C LYS A 47 7.94 4.60 4.81
N ASN A 48 7.49 5.36 5.79
CA ASN A 48 8.05 5.32 7.14
C ASN A 48 7.79 3.97 7.83
N ALA A 49 6.65 3.34 7.53
CA ALA A 49 6.29 2.06 8.14
C ALA A 49 7.04 0.88 7.52
N VAL A 50 7.20 0.85 6.19
CA VAL A 50 7.71 -0.35 5.49
C VAL A 50 9.05 -0.14 4.79
N GLY A 51 9.49 1.11 4.63
CA GLY A 51 10.68 1.44 3.87
C GLY A 51 10.43 1.56 2.38
N ILE A 52 11.29 2.34 1.72
CA ILE A 52 11.11 2.67 0.30
C ILE A 52 11.24 1.43 -0.59
N SER A 53 12.12 0.49 -0.24
CA SER A 53 12.36 -0.70 -1.07
C SER A 53 11.17 -1.65 -1.11
N ALA A 54 10.30 -1.62 -0.11
CA ALA A 54 9.10 -2.45 -0.08
C ALA A 54 7.99 -1.92 -0.98
N LEU A 55 8.04 -0.64 -1.37
CA LEU A 55 6.96 0.01 -2.11
C LEU A 55 6.92 -0.35 -3.58
N SER A 56 8.06 -0.70 -4.17
CA SER A 56 8.11 -1.04 -5.59
C SER A 56 9.38 -1.83 -5.90
N ASP A 57 9.24 -2.79 -6.80
CA ASP A 57 10.37 -3.50 -7.40
C ASP A 57 10.48 -3.19 -8.90
N ASP A 58 9.73 -2.21 -9.37
CA ASP A 58 9.76 -1.81 -10.78
C ASP A 58 11.10 -1.16 -11.11
N PRO A 59 11.73 -1.54 -12.25
CA PRO A 59 13.02 -0.94 -12.65
C PRO A 59 13.01 0.57 -12.75
N GLU A 60 11.88 1.18 -13.11
CA GLU A 60 11.77 2.64 -13.17
C GLU A 60 11.96 3.31 -11.82
N ILE A 61 11.76 2.57 -10.73
CA ILE A 61 11.97 3.05 -9.37
C ILE A 61 13.33 2.61 -8.85
N THR A 62 13.65 1.31 -8.95
CA THR A 62 14.90 0.77 -8.39
C THR A 62 16.14 1.35 -9.06
N TYR A 63 15.99 1.80 -10.30
CA TYR A 63 17.05 2.47 -11.05
C TYR A 63 17.45 3.82 -10.45
N LEU A 64 16.54 4.52 -9.80
CA LEU A 64 16.81 5.83 -9.22
C LEU A 64 17.76 5.71 -8.03
N ALA A 65 18.68 6.69 -7.90
CA ALA A 65 19.72 6.64 -6.87
C ALA A 65 19.24 7.11 -5.50
N TYR A 66 18.30 8.06 -5.48
CA TYR A 66 17.89 8.73 -4.23
C TYR A 66 16.47 8.38 -3.83
N ASP A 67 16.25 8.16 -2.55
CA ASP A 67 14.92 7.85 -2.00
C ASP A 67 13.90 8.95 -2.29
N ALA A 68 14.34 10.21 -2.22
CA ALA A 68 13.46 11.34 -2.51
C ALA A 68 12.92 11.28 -3.94
N ASP A 69 13.78 10.92 -4.90
CA ASP A 69 13.40 10.78 -6.30
C ASP A 69 12.46 9.59 -6.49
N LYS A 70 12.73 8.48 -5.79
CA LYS A 70 11.85 7.30 -5.83
C LYS A 70 10.45 7.65 -5.33
N LEU A 71 10.36 8.35 -4.21
CA LEU A 71 9.07 8.77 -3.64
C LEU A 71 8.32 9.70 -4.59
N GLU A 72 9.01 10.67 -5.18
CA GLU A 72 8.39 11.61 -6.10
C GLU A 72 7.85 10.87 -7.34
N LYS A 73 8.62 9.92 -7.87
CA LYS A 73 8.19 9.11 -9.01
C LYS A 73 6.96 8.27 -8.64
N LEU A 74 6.95 7.66 -7.47
CA LEU A 74 5.81 6.86 -7.00
C LEU A 74 4.58 7.72 -6.76
N PHE A 75 4.77 8.95 -6.30
CA PHE A 75 3.67 9.90 -6.13
C PHE A 75 3.04 10.24 -7.48
N ASP A 76 3.86 10.50 -8.48
CA ASP A 76 3.41 10.85 -9.84
C ASP A 76 2.86 9.65 -10.60
N CYS A 77 3.39 8.46 -10.33
CA CYS A 77 3.07 7.22 -11.04
C CYS A 77 2.68 6.12 -10.06
N PRO A 78 1.49 6.22 -9.42
CA PRO A 78 1.07 5.22 -8.43
C PRO A 78 0.94 3.81 -8.98
N GLU A 79 0.79 3.66 -10.29
CA GLU A 79 0.73 2.34 -10.93
C GLU A 79 2.03 1.53 -10.72
N LEU A 80 3.13 2.17 -10.36
CA LEU A 80 4.40 1.51 -10.10
C LEU A 80 4.50 0.97 -8.67
N LEU A 81 3.55 1.30 -7.81
CA LEU A 81 3.49 0.78 -6.44
C LEU A 81 3.10 -0.69 -6.43
N ARG A 82 3.70 -1.44 -5.52
CA ARG A 82 3.23 -2.79 -5.20
C ARG A 82 1.91 -2.69 -4.44
N THR A 83 1.00 -3.60 -4.71
CA THR A 83 -0.32 -3.62 -4.08
C THR A 83 -0.64 -5.01 -3.53
N PRO A 84 -1.53 -5.11 -2.53
CA PRO A 84 -2.15 -3.98 -1.84
C PRO A 84 -1.22 -3.33 -0.82
N ILE A 85 -1.43 -2.06 -0.56
CA ILE A 85 -0.86 -1.40 0.61
C ILE A 85 -1.99 -1.31 1.62
N VAL A 86 -1.83 -1.98 2.76
CA VAL A 86 -2.84 -1.98 3.83
C VAL A 86 -2.31 -1.15 4.98
N ARG A 87 -3.06 -0.12 5.34
CA ARG A 87 -2.66 0.85 6.34
C ARG A 87 -3.62 0.80 7.53
N ASN A 88 -3.05 0.83 8.73
CA ASN A 88 -3.80 0.96 9.98
C ASN A 88 -3.12 2.04 10.83
N GLY A 89 -3.60 3.28 10.70
CA GLY A 89 -2.94 4.42 11.32
C GLY A 89 -1.51 4.59 10.80
N LYS A 90 -0.53 4.46 11.69
CA LYS A 90 0.90 4.56 11.35
C LYS A 90 1.49 3.24 10.89
N GLN A 91 0.77 2.14 11.07
CA GLN A 91 1.21 0.82 10.64
C GLN A 91 0.80 0.58 9.20
N ALA A 92 1.60 -0.16 8.46
CA ALA A 92 1.28 -0.51 7.08
C ALA A 92 1.97 -1.81 6.68
N THR A 93 1.39 -2.46 5.68
CA THR A 93 1.97 -3.64 5.02
C THR A 93 1.86 -3.49 3.53
N VAL A 94 2.71 -4.21 2.80
CA VAL A 94 2.65 -4.31 1.35
C VAL A 94 2.49 -5.77 0.98
N GLY A 95 1.51 -6.06 0.13
CA GLY A 95 1.16 -7.41 -0.27
C GLY A 95 0.14 -8.05 0.67
N TYR A 96 -0.05 -9.35 0.52
CA TYR A 96 -0.98 -10.12 1.34
C TYR A 96 -0.28 -10.56 2.63
N CYS A 97 -0.61 -9.93 3.75
CA CYS A 97 0.09 -10.10 5.02
C CYS A 97 -0.87 -10.42 6.19
N PRO A 98 -1.64 -11.54 6.09
CA PRO A 98 -2.63 -11.84 7.13
C PRO A 98 -2.02 -12.05 8.52
N ASP A 99 -0.79 -12.56 8.59
CA ASP A 99 -0.12 -12.79 9.87
C ASP A 99 0.15 -11.49 10.62
N VAL A 100 0.47 -10.42 9.88
CA VAL A 100 0.64 -9.09 10.48
C VAL A 100 -0.71 -8.51 10.87
N TRP A 101 -1.71 -8.63 9.98
CA TRP A 101 -3.04 -8.06 10.23
C TRP A 101 -3.72 -8.68 11.45
N LYS A 102 -3.45 -9.94 11.73
CA LYS A 102 -3.94 -10.59 12.97
C LYS A 102 -3.47 -9.87 14.23
N THR A 103 -2.26 -9.32 14.20
CA THR A 103 -1.70 -8.60 15.35
C THR A 103 -2.36 -7.25 15.58
N TRP A 104 -3.11 -6.75 14.61
CA TRP A 104 -3.82 -5.48 14.70
C TRP A 104 -5.19 -5.62 15.36
N GLU A 105 -5.71 -6.82 15.43
CA GLU A 105 -7.04 -7.11 16.00
C GLU A 105 -7.05 -7.13 17.53
#